data_4ede46c95278dc71d3152ae17a475364
#
_entry.id   4ede46c95278dc71d3152ae17a475364
#
_cell.length_a   1.000
_cell.length_b   1.000
_cell.length_c   1.000
_cell.angle_alpha   90.00
_cell.angle_beta   90.00
_cell.angle_gamma   90.00
#
_symmetry.space_group_name_H-M   'P 1'
#
loop_
_entity.id
_entity.type
_entity.pdbx_description
1 polymer ?
#
loop_
_entity_poly.entity_id
_entity_poly.type
_entity_poly.pdbx_seq_one_letter_code
_entity_poly.pdbx_strand_id
1 'polypeptide(L)'
;MPEAPRERPAHAVILREFSAHIRARPKPIFDSIARRFDPGEGARSLYTADSSAWVVIVQGGWWYRAEYRVIPDDEGATIEHALVSVAETARRIGRWSGRKALDTAPAEFERLITSLRAELE
;
A
#
# COMPACT_ATOMS: atom_id res chain seq x y z
N MET A 1 -18.97 2.96 0.56
CA MET A 1 -17.64 3.18 1.15
C MET A 1 -16.85 4.11 0.23
N PRO A 2 -16.23 5.15 0.76
CA PRO A 2 -15.46 6.04 -0.10
C PRO A 2 -14.22 5.34 -0.67
N GLU A 3 -14.01 5.55 -1.95
CA GLU A 3 -12.89 4.94 -2.66
C GLU A 3 -11.69 5.88 -2.68
N ALA A 4 -10.49 5.31 -2.58
CA ALA A 4 -9.27 6.05 -2.81
C ALA A 4 -9.09 6.25 -4.32
N PRO A 5 -8.62 7.43 -4.77
CA PRO A 5 -8.33 7.63 -6.19
C PRO A 5 -7.25 6.66 -6.67
N ARG A 6 -7.45 6.06 -7.84
CA ARG A 6 -6.46 5.13 -8.41
C ARG A 6 -5.20 5.84 -8.86
N GLU A 7 -5.33 7.08 -9.31
CA GLU A 7 -4.18 7.87 -9.75
C GLU A 7 -3.69 8.77 -8.64
N ARG A 8 -2.38 8.97 -8.61
CA ARG A 8 -1.77 9.90 -7.67
C ARG A 8 -2.05 11.33 -8.12
N PRO A 9 -2.33 12.26 -7.17
CA PRO A 9 -2.37 13.69 -7.52
C PRO A 9 -1.04 14.15 -8.13
N ALA A 10 -1.08 15.18 -8.97
CA ALA A 10 0.12 15.69 -9.62
C ALA A 10 1.18 16.19 -8.64
N HIS A 11 0.76 16.62 -7.45
CA HIS A 11 1.66 17.13 -6.41
C HIS A 11 2.18 16.04 -5.46
N ALA A 12 1.82 14.77 -5.69
CA ALA A 12 2.20 13.66 -4.80
C ALA A 12 3.71 13.47 -4.77
N VAL A 13 4.22 13.14 -3.60
CA VAL A 13 5.65 12.89 -3.37
C VAL A 13 5.84 11.49 -2.80
N ILE A 14 6.66 10.69 -3.47
CA ILE A 14 6.98 9.34 -2.98
C ILE A 14 7.97 9.49 -1.82
N LEU A 15 7.60 8.95 -0.66
CA LEU A 15 8.42 9.03 0.55
C LEU A 15 9.25 7.78 0.78
N ARG A 16 8.70 6.60 0.47
CA ARG A 16 9.38 5.29 0.62
C ARG A 16 8.84 4.35 -0.44
N GLU A 17 9.71 3.46 -0.90
CA GLU A 17 9.33 2.38 -1.80
C GLU A 17 9.98 1.08 -1.35
N PHE A 18 9.24 -0.02 -1.46
CA PHE A 18 9.71 -1.34 -1.10
C PHE A 18 9.25 -2.35 -2.16
N SER A 19 9.99 -3.42 -2.33
CA SER A 19 9.55 -4.52 -3.18
C SER A 19 10.04 -5.85 -2.63
N ALA A 20 9.27 -6.92 -2.89
CA ALA A 20 9.64 -8.28 -2.52
C ALA A 20 8.89 -9.26 -3.40
N HIS A 21 9.49 -10.43 -3.62
CA HIS A 21 8.91 -11.49 -4.44
C HIS A 21 8.23 -12.55 -3.57
N ILE A 22 7.05 -13.01 -4.00
CA ILE A 22 6.32 -14.10 -3.36
C ILE A 22 6.10 -15.21 -4.39
N ARG A 23 6.39 -16.45 -4.02
CA ARG A 23 6.18 -17.62 -4.88
C ARG A 23 4.74 -18.13 -4.71
N ALA A 24 3.80 -17.36 -5.21
CA ALA A 24 2.39 -17.70 -5.20
C ALA A 24 1.72 -16.97 -6.35
N ARG A 25 0.52 -17.45 -6.70
CA ARG A 25 -0.26 -16.81 -7.76
C ARG A 25 -0.67 -15.40 -7.34
N PRO A 26 -0.82 -14.46 -8.31
CA PRO A 26 -1.16 -13.08 -7.98
C PRO A 26 -2.51 -12.93 -7.27
N LYS A 27 -3.54 -13.71 -7.63
CA LYS A 27 -4.86 -13.55 -7.02
C LYS A 27 -4.87 -13.80 -5.51
N PRO A 28 -4.36 -14.93 -4.99
CA PRO A 28 -4.30 -15.13 -3.53
C PRO A 28 -3.48 -14.06 -2.80
N ILE A 29 -2.40 -13.59 -3.43
CA ILE A 29 -1.58 -12.50 -2.85
C ILE A 29 -2.41 -11.23 -2.76
N PHE A 30 -3.05 -10.84 -3.88
CA PHE A 30 -3.90 -9.65 -3.93
C PHE A 30 -5.04 -9.74 -2.91
N ASP A 31 -5.74 -10.86 -2.86
CA ASP A 31 -6.87 -11.04 -1.94
C ASP A 31 -6.43 -10.92 -0.48
N SER A 32 -5.26 -11.46 -0.15
CA SER A 32 -4.73 -11.36 1.20
C SER A 32 -4.37 -9.91 1.57
N ILE A 33 -3.70 -9.20 0.67
CA ILE A 33 -3.36 -7.79 0.89
C ILE A 33 -4.64 -6.96 1.03
N ALA A 34 -5.60 -7.16 0.14
CA ALA A 34 -6.87 -6.42 0.18
C ALA A 34 -7.60 -6.62 1.51
N ARG A 35 -7.65 -7.86 1.99
CA ARG A 35 -8.32 -8.19 3.25
C ARG A 35 -7.58 -7.58 4.45
N ARG A 36 -6.26 -7.63 4.45
CA ARG A 36 -5.45 -7.11 5.57
C ARG A 36 -5.56 -5.61 5.74
N PHE A 37 -5.71 -4.87 4.65
CA PHE A 37 -5.69 -3.40 4.68
C PHE A 37 -7.07 -2.77 4.54
N ASP A 38 -8.13 -3.57 4.41
CA ASP A 38 -9.49 -3.05 4.40
C ASP A 38 -9.79 -2.43 5.77
N PRO A 39 -10.06 -1.11 5.81
CA PRO A 39 -10.30 -0.44 7.10
C PRO A 39 -11.68 -0.73 7.69
N GLY A 40 -12.58 -1.39 6.92
CA GLY A 40 -13.92 -1.71 7.39
C GLY A 40 -14.92 -0.56 7.24
N GLU A 41 -16.19 -0.88 7.50
CA GLU A 41 -17.26 0.11 7.44
C GLU A 41 -17.09 1.18 8.51
N GLY A 42 -17.43 2.40 8.17
CA GLY A 42 -17.35 3.53 9.09
C GLY A 42 -15.95 4.11 9.26
N ALA A 43 -14.96 3.54 8.60
CA ALA A 43 -13.61 4.07 8.65
C ALA A 43 -13.51 5.40 7.91
N ARG A 44 -12.64 6.28 8.39
CA ARG A 44 -12.40 7.58 7.76
C ARG A 44 -11.42 7.48 6.59
N SER A 45 -10.66 6.41 6.51
CA SER A 45 -9.72 6.20 5.42
C SER A 45 -10.45 5.86 4.13
N LEU A 46 -9.94 6.37 3.02
CA LEU A 46 -10.36 5.96 1.69
C LEU A 46 -9.65 4.65 1.34
N TYR A 47 -10.34 3.79 0.63
CA TYR A 47 -9.83 2.46 0.33
C TYR A 47 -10.28 2.04 -1.06
N THR A 48 -9.36 1.43 -1.82
CA THR A 48 -9.66 0.83 -3.12
C THR A 48 -8.87 -0.46 -3.28
N ALA A 49 -9.57 -1.53 -3.62
CA ALA A 49 -8.95 -2.77 -4.06
C ALA A 49 -9.42 -3.04 -5.48
N ASP A 50 -8.52 -2.87 -6.45
CA ASP A 50 -8.82 -3.01 -7.88
C ASP A 50 -8.20 -4.30 -8.40
N SER A 51 -9.03 -5.35 -8.51
CA SER A 51 -8.57 -6.65 -8.96
C SER A 51 -8.17 -6.68 -10.44
N SER A 52 -8.65 -5.75 -11.24
CA SER A 52 -8.28 -5.69 -12.66
C SER A 52 -6.87 -5.14 -12.85
N ALA A 53 -6.40 -4.31 -11.94
CA ALA A 53 -5.07 -3.72 -11.96
C ALA A 53 -4.14 -4.32 -10.90
N TRP A 54 -4.62 -5.24 -10.07
CA TRP A 54 -3.88 -5.83 -8.95
C TRP A 54 -3.30 -4.78 -8.01
N VAL A 55 -4.13 -3.80 -7.64
CA VAL A 55 -3.68 -2.69 -6.80
C VAL A 55 -4.59 -2.51 -5.59
N VAL A 56 -3.98 -2.25 -4.42
CA VAL A 56 -4.69 -1.90 -3.19
C VAL A 56 -4.18 -0.54 -2.74
N ILE A 57 -5.08 0.39 -2.47
CA ILE A 57 -4.75 1.76 -2.08
C ILE A 57 -5.48 2.10 -0.79
N VAL A 58 -4.74 2.63 0.19
CA VAL A 58 -5.31 3.17 1.43
C VAL A 58 -4.85 4.61 1.54
N GLN A 59 -5.79 5.53 1.66
CA GLN A 59 -5.46 6.96 1.78
C GLN A 59 -6.22 7.54 2.98
N GLY A 60 -5.48 8.14 3.90
CA GLY A 60 -6.07 8.68 5.12
C GLY A 60 -5.37 9.92 5.61
N GLY A 61 -6.07 10.64 6.50
CA GLY A 61 -5.58 11.91 7.00
C GLY A 61 -5.42 12.92 5.87
N TRP A 62 -4.52 13.86 6.05
CA TRP A 62 -4.32 14.94 5.07
C TRP A 62 -3.11 14.71 4.16
N TRP A 63 -2.33 13.65 4.39
CA TRP A 63 -1.09 13.42 3.62
C TRP A 63 -0.86 11.97 3.23
N TYR A 64 -1.33 10.99 4.01
CA TYR A 64 -0.95 9.58 3.91
C TYR A 64 -1.63 8.88 2.74
N ARG A 65 -0.84 8.20 1.93
CA ARG A 65 -1.33 7.28 0.91
C ARG A 65 -0.39 6.09 0.82
N ALA A 66 -0.91 4.89 1.00
CA ALA A 66 -0.17 3.65 0.83
C ALA A 66 -0.70 2.91 -0.38
N GLU A 67 0.20 2.45 -1.23
CA GLU A 67 -0.14 1.68 -2.43
C GLU A 67 0.56 0.34 -2.38
N TYR A 68 -0.16 -0.71 -2.74
CA TYR A 68 0.37 -2.07 -2.87
C TYR A 68 0.00 -2.56 -4.26
N ARG A 69 1.00 -2.92 -5.05
CA ARG A 69 0.80 -3.42 -6.41
C ARG A 69 1.35 -4.83 -6.51
N VAL A 70 0.56 -5.74 -7.08
CA VAL A 70 0.97 -7.12 -7.31
C VAL A 70 1.29 -7.27 -8.79
N ILE A 71 2.55 -7.58 -9.11
CA ILE A 71 3.02 -7.68 -10.48
C ILE A 71 3.32 -9.14 -10.79
N PRO A 72 2.49 -9.82 -11.59
CA PRO A 72 2.68 -11.23 -11.89
C PRO A 72 3.95 -11.50 -12.69
N ASP A 73 4.56 -12.64 -12.46
CA ASP A 73 5.67 -13.16 -13.26
C ASP A 73 5.59 -14.69 -13.35
N ASP A 74 6.57 -15.31 -14.00
CA ASP A 74 6.57 -16.75 -14.22
C ASP A 74 6.76 -17.58 -12.95
N GLU A 75 7.29 -16.98 -11.89
CA GLU A 75 7.59 -17.68 -10.64
C GLU A 75 6.69 -17.26 -9.48
N GLY A 76 5.72 -16.40 -9.74
CA GLY A 76 4.81 -15.88 -8.72
C GLY A 76 4.44 -14.44 -8.98
N ALA A 77 4.81 -13.56 -8.06
CA ALA A 77 4.57 -12.13 -8.23
C ALA A 77 5.51 -11.29 -7.39
N THR A 78 5.79 -10.09 -7.86
CA THR A 78 6.49 -9.08 -7.07
C THR A 78 5.45 -8.15 -6.45
N ILE A 79 5.61 -7.88 -5.16
CA ILE A 79 4.81 -6.87 -4.47
C ILE A 79 5.61 -5.59 -4.41
N GLU A 80 5.04 -4.52 -4.94
CA GLU A 80 5.60 -3.17 -4.81
C GLU A 80 4.72 -2.37 -3.86
N HIS A 81 5.35 -1.76 -2.87
CA HIS A 81 4.67 -0.93 -1.88
C HIS A 81 5.28 0.46 -1.90
N ALA A 82 4.44 1.47 -1.99
CA ALA A 82 4.87 2.87 -1.94
C ALA A 82 4.11 3.61 -0.85
N LEU A 83 4.85 4.41 -0.08
CA LEU A 83 4.28 5.41 0.82
C LEU A 83 4.41 6.77 0.15
N VAL A 84 3.30 7.45 -0.01
CA VAL A 84 3.18 8.67 -0.80
C VAL A 84 2.53 9.75 0.03
N SER A 85 3.07 10.97 -0.03
CA SER A 85 2.39 12.14 0.51
C SER A 85 1.54 12.77 -0.57
N VAL A 86 0.25 12.97 -0.27
CA VAL A 86 -0.70 13.63 -1.18
C VAL A 86 -1.11 15.01 -0.66
N ALA A 87 -0.39 15.53 0.32
CA ALA A 87 -0.67 16.86 0.88
C ALA A 87 -0.52 17.93 -0.19
N GLU A 88 -1.52 18.79 -0.32
CA GLU A 88 -1.50 19.90 -1.28
C GLU A 88 -0.56 21.01 -0.84
N THR A 89 -0.48 21.23 0.47
CA THR A 89 0.37 22.24 1.06
C THR A 89 1.18 21.60 2.16
N ALA A 90 2.28 22.25 2.54
CA ALA A 90 3.08 21.82 3.68
C ALA A 90 3.55 20.36 3.57
N ARG A 91 3.97 19.92 2.37
CA ARG A 91 4.44 18.56 2.13
C ARG A 91 5.57 18.14 3.06
N ARG A 92 6.44 19.10 3.41
CA ARG A 92 7.54 18.85 4.34
C ARG A 92 7.03 18.61 5.76
N ILE A 93 5.94 19.29 6.14
CA ILE A 93 5.30 19.10 7.44
C ILE A 93 4.64 17.73 7.48
N GLY A 94 4.01 17.29 6.37
CA GLY A 94 3.47 15.94 6.26
C GLY A 94 4.54 14.89 6.46
N ARG A 95 5.69 15.03 5.81
CA ARG A 95 6.83 14.15 6.00
C ARG A 95 7.28 14.14 7.46
N TRP A 96 7.35 15.30 8.09
CA TRP A 96 7.79 15.43 9.46
C TRP A 96 6.81 14.82 10.45
N SER A 97 5.52 15.13 10.31
CA SER A 97 4.50 14.56 11.21
C SER A 97 4.30 13.06 11.00
N GLY A 98 4.63 12.55 9.80
CA GLY A 98 4.59 11.13 9.49
C GLY A 98 5.88 10.38 9.77
N ARG A 99 6.84 11.01 10.43
CA ARG A 99 8.16 10.44 10.65
C ARG A 99 8.13 9.06 11.29
N LYS A 100 7.29 8.88 12.29
CA LYS A 100 7.16 7.59 12.97
C LYS A 100 6.68 6.50 12.00
N ALA A 101 5.70 6.80 11.17
CA ALA A 101 5.21 5.87 10.16
C ALA A 101 6.31 5.55 9.15
N LEU A 102 7.12 6.53 8.74
CA LEU A 102 8.22 6.31 7.82
C LEU A 102 9.33 5.47 8.45
N ASP A 103 9.63 5.71 9.72
CA ASP A 103 10.69 4.99 10.42
C ASP A 103 10.32 3.52 10.65
N THR A 104 9.05 3.20 10.86
CA THR A 104 8.59 1.83 11.09
C THR A 104 8.24 1.09 9.80
N ALA A 105 8.09 1.78 8.68
CA ALA A 105 7.64 1.21 7.42
C ALA A 105 8.50 0.03 6.93
N PRO A 106 9.85 0.07 6.98
CA PRO A 106 10.64 -1.08 6.53
C PRO A 106 10.33 -2.35 7.30
N ALA A 107 10.23 -2.26 8.64
CA ALA A 107 9.93 -3.41 9.47
C ALA A 107 8.50 -3.91 9.26
N GLU A 108 7.55 -3.01 9.05
CA GLU A 108 6.17 -3.38 8.77
C GLU A 108 6.03 -4.10 7.43
N PHE A 109 6.73 -3.62 6.40
CA PHE A 109 6.74 -4.29 5.11
C PHE A 109 7.37 -5.68 5.23
N GLU A 110 8.47 -5.81 5.95
CA GLU A 110 9.13 -7.09 6.18
C GLU A 110 8.19 -8.08 6.88
N ARG A 111 7.45 -7.63 7.89
CA ARG A 111 6.44 -8.46 8.57
C ARG A 111 5.32 -8.89 7.62
N LEU A 112 4.86 -7.98 6.77
CA LEU A 112 3.85 -8.30 5.76
C LEU A 112 4.36 -9.41 4.84
N ILE A 113 5.55 -9.26 4.30
CA ILE A 113 6.13 -10.23 3.38
C ILE A 113 6.33 -11.59 4.06
N THR A 114 6.86 -11.60 5.28
CA THR A 114 7.03 -12.83 6.04
C THR A 114 5.70 -13.54 6.25
N SER A 115 4.67 -12.79 6.61
CA SER A 115 3.32 -13.32 6.83
C SER A 115 2.71 -13.86 5.52
N LEU A 116 2.88 -13.16 4.41
CA LEU A 116 2.37 -13.62 3.11
C LEU A 116 3.08 -14.90 2.66
N ARG A 117 4.38 -14.99 2.86
CA ARG A 117 5.13 -16.20 2.53
C ARG A 117 4.67 -17.38 3.37
N ALA A 118 4.44 -17.15 4.66
CA ALA A 118 3.94 -18.21 5.56
C ALA A 118 2.53 -18.68 5.16
N GLU A 119 1.70 -17.76 4.69
CA GLU A 119 0.32 -18.06 4.28
C GLU A 119 0.24 -18.74 2.91
N LEU A 120 1.07 -18.32 1.95
CA LEU A 120 0.85 -18.62 0.53
C LEU A 120 1.96 -19.44 -0.14
N GLU A 121 3.16 -19.45 0.40
CA GLU A 121 4.23 -20.29 -0.12
C GLU A 121 4.19 -21.67 0.55
#